data_f7d44ae55ac3b3eb9d7c32bc3a7f0551
#
_entry.id   f7d44ae55ac3b3eb9d7c32bc3a7f0551
#
_cell.length_a   1.000
_cell.length_b   1.000
_cell.length_c   1.000
_cell.angle_alpha   90.00
_cell.angle_beta   90.00
_cell.angle_gamma   90.00
#
_symmetry.space_group_name_H-M   'P 1'
#
loop_
_entity.id
_entity.type
_entity.pdbx_description
1 polymer ?
#
loop_
_entity_poly.entity_id
_entity_poly.type
_entity_poly.pdbx_seq_one_letter_code
_entity_poly.pdbx_strand_id
1 'polypeptide(L)'
;MISLEIVSPSLNILENIIWLELNSPAGNIVIQPGHTPMFISVLDGDSFVYCLENGKQKNIKIEDGFLSFDNDQACLIGQKIELI
;
A
#
# COMPACT_ATOMS: atom_id res chain seq x y z
N MET A 1 9.80 10.36 -3.93
CA MET A 1 9.25 9.09 -4.41
C MET A 1 9.18 8.11 -3.27
N ILE A 2 8.20 7.21 -3.27
CA ILE A 2 8.03 6.21 -2.22
C ILE A 2 8.49 4.87 -2.76
N SER A 3 9.24 4.12 -1.95
CA SER A 3 9.56 2.72 -2.22
C SER A 3 8.49 1.86 -1.55
N LEU A 4 7.72 1.12 -2.35
CA LEU A 4 6.65 0.26 -1.84
C LEU A 4 7.03 -1.20 -1.97
N GLU A 5 7.02 -1.91 -0.85
CA GLU A 5 7.16 -3.35 -0.81
C GLU A 5 5.80 -3.98 -0.51
N ILE A 6 5.41 -4.98 -1.29
CA ILE A 6 4.15 -5.70 -1.13
C ILE A 6 4.49 -7.15 -0.81
N VAL A 7 4.06 -7.63 0.36
CA VAL A 7 4.45 -8.94 0.87
C VAL A 7 3.23 -9.75 1.30
N SER A 8 3.15 -10.97 0.81
CA SER A 8 2.24 -11.99 1.31
C SER A 8 3.00 -13.32 1.36
N PRO A 9 2.42 -14.41 1.88
CA PRO A 9 3.12 -15.69 1.91
C PRO A 9 3.60 -16.18 0.53
N SER A 10 2.93 -15.78 -0.56
CA SER A 10 3.26 -16.24 -1.91
C SER A 10 3.72 -15.13 -2.84
N LEU A 11 3.88 -13.89 -2.33
CA LEU A 11 4.15 -12.74 -3.18
C LEU A 11 5.12 -11.78 -2.52
N ASN A 12 6.10 -11.29 -3.28
CA ASN A 12 6.98 -10.21 -2.85
C ASN A 12 7.27 -9.32 -4.05
N ILE A 13 6.77 -8.07 -3.99
CA ILE A 13 6.93 -7.10 -5.07
C ILE A 13 7.53 -5.84 -4.50
N LEU A 14 8.45 -5.23 -5.25
CA LEU A 14 9.06 -3.95 -4.90
C LEU A 14 8.82 -2.98 -6.05
N GLU A 15 8.22 -1.83 -5.75
CA GLU A 15 7.84 -0.82 -6.73
C GLU A 15 8.23 0.57 -6.25
N ASN A 16 8.61 1.45 -7.19
CA ASN A 16 8.74 2.88 -6.92
C ASN A 16 7.44 3.55 -7.32
N ILE A 17 6.85 4.30 -6.39
CA ILE A 17 5.52 4.88 -6.58
C ILE A 17 5.50 6.36 -6.26
N ILE A 18 4.51 7.07 -6.80
CA ILE A 18 4.31 8.50 -6.57
C ILE A 18 3.45 8.72 -5.33
N TRP A 19 2.40 7.92 -5.16
CA TRP A 19 1.50 7.99 -4.01
C TRP A 19 0.78 6.66 -3.84
N LEU A 20 0.20 6.46 -2.67
CA LEU A 20 -0.70 5.34 -2.41
C LEU A 20 -1.93 5.84 -1.66
N GLU A 21 -3.01 5.08 -1.77
CA GLU A 21 -4.27 5.38 -1.11
C GLU A 21 -4.85 4.09 -0.56
N LEU A 22 -5.34 4.15 0.67
CA LEU A 22 -5.94 2.98 1.30
C LEU A 22 -7.17 3.35 2.11
N ASN A 23 -8.02 2.37 2.33
CA ASN A 23 -9.13 2.47 3.26
C ASN A 23 -8.75 1.73 4.54
N SER A 24 -8.86 2.43 5.66
CA SER A 24 -8.60 1.89 6.98
C SER A 24 -9.88 1.90 7.82
N PRO A 25 -9.91 1.24 8.97
CA PRO A 25 -11.04 1.36 9.88
C PRO A 25 -11.35 2.79 10.29
N ALA A 26 -10.36 3.69 10.23
CA ALA A 26 -10.52 5.11 10.57
C ALA A 26 -10.89 5.97 9.35
N GLY A 27 -10.97 5.40 8.16
CA GLY A 27 -11.33 6.12 6.94
C GLY A 27 -10.28 6.01 5.84
N ASN A 28 -10.47 6.82 4.80
CA ASN A 28 -9.58 6.85 3.65
C ASN A 28 -8.33 7.67 3.94
N ILE A 29 -7.18 7.16 3.53
CA ILE A 29 -5.88 7.81 3.75
C ILE A 29 -5.11 7.83 2.43
N VAL A 30 -4.54 8.99 2.10
CA VAL A 30 -3.63 9.15 0.97
C VAL A 30 -2.24 9.46 1.51
N ILE A 31 -1.25 8.71 1.05
CA ILE A 31 0.13 8.88 1.47
C ILE A 31 0.95 9.35 0.27
N GLN A 32 1.59 10.51 0.44
CA GLN A 32 2.50 11.10 -0.54
C GLN A 32 3.91 11.16 0.05
N PRO A 33 4.94 11.40 -0.77
CA PRO A 33 6.29 11.55 -0.25
C PRO A 33 6.35 12.61 0.85
N GLY A 34 7.11 12.32 1.91
CA GLY A 34 7.23 13.21 3.06
C GLY A 34 6.16 13.03 4.12
N HIS A 35 5.24 12.09 3.95
CA HIS A 35 4.21 11.82 4.95
C HIS A 35 4.83 11.36 6.27
N THR A 36 4.17 11.66 7.38
CA THR A 36 4.61 11.23 8.70
C THR A 36 4.60 9.70 8.82
N PRO A 37 5.45 9.13 9.67
CA PRO A 37 5.43 7.69 9.91
C PRO A 37 4.09 7.20 10.42
N MET A 38 3.68 6.01 9.98
CA MET A 38 2.44 5.42 10.43
C MET A 38 2.45 3.89 10.30
N PHE A 39 1.60 3.23 11.08
CA PHE A 39 1.33 1.81 11.01
C PHE A 39 -0.17 1.64 11.13
N ILE A 40 -0.83 1.08 10.12
CA ILE A 40 -2.29 1.09 10.07
C ILE A 40 -2.83 -0.16 9.40
N SER A 41 -3.99 -0.63 9.89
CA SER A 41 -4.73 -1.73 9.25
C SER A 41 -5.35 -1.27 7.94
N VAL A 42 -5.34 -2.15 6.95
CA VAL A 42 -6.03 -1.93 5.67
C VAL A 42 -7.30 -2.79 5.68
N LEU A 43 -8.44 -2.19 5.31
CA LEU A 43 -9.68 -2.94 5.24
C LEU A 43 -9.60 -4.04 4.18
N ASP A 44 -10.29 -5.15 4.42
CA ASP A 44 -10.36 -6.23 3.45
C ASP A 44 -11.06 -5.77 2.16
N GLY A 45 -10.67 -6.36 1.04
CA GLY A 45 -11.28 -6.10 -0.27
C GLY A 45 -10.43 -5.17 -1.13
N ASP A 46 -11.08 -4.39 -1.99
CA ASP A 46 -10.43 -3.46 -2.93
C ASP A 46 -10.12 -2.15 -2.19
N SER A 47 -9.21 -2.21 -1.23
CA SER A 47 -8.97 -1.11 -0.30
C SER A 47 -7.60 -0.47 -0.45
N PHE A 48 -6.86 -0.79 -1.51
CA PHE A 48 -5.52 -0.26 -1.70
C PHE A 48 -5.25 0.00 -3.17
N VAL A 49 -4.78 1.22 -3.47
CA VAL A 49 -4.37 1.62 -4.81
C VAL A 49 -3.06 2.38 -4.73
N TYR A 50 -2.19 2.22 -5.72
CA TYR A 50 -0.95 2.97 -5.80
C TYR A 50 -0.69 3.43 -7.23
N CYS A 51 0.10 4.49 -7.36
CA CYS A 51 0.42 5.09 -8.64
C CYS A 51 1.89 4.91 -8.96
N LEU A 52 2.18 4.29 -10.09
CA LEU A 52 3.55 4.11 -10.57
C LEU A 52 4.11 5.41 -11.13
N GLU A 53 5.42 5.47 -11.33
CA GLU A 53 6.10 6.62 -11.87
C GLU A 53 5.53 7.09 -13.21
N ASN A 54 5.06 6.14 -14.04
CA ASN A 54 4.51 6.45 -15.35
C ASN A 54 3.05 6.92 -15.31
N GLY A 55 2.49 7.09 -14.11
CA GLY A 55 1.12 7.54 -13.93
C GLY A 55 0.08 6.43 -13.91
N LYS A 56 0.47 5.19 -14.18
CA LYS A 56 -0.47 4.06 -14.12
C LYS A 56 -0.84 3.76 -12.68
N GLN A 57 -2.13 3.52 -12.44
CA GLN A 57 -2.63 3.13 -11.13
C GLN A 57 -2.83 1.62 -11.09
N LYS A 58 -2.47 1.04 -9.95
CA LYS A 58 -2.63 -0.38 -9.69
C LYS A 58 -3.53 -0.57 -8.49
N ASN A 59 -4.51 -1.45 -8.62
CA ASN A 59 -5.42 -1.80 -7.53
C ASN A 59 -5.02 -3.14 -6.94
N ILE A 60 -5.15 -3.24 -5.62
CA ILE A 60 -4.86 -4.46 -4.87
C ILE A 60 -6.08 -4.85 -4.07
N LYS A 61 -6.43 -6.14 -4.14
CA LYS A 61 -7.39 -6.76 -3.25
C LYS A 61 -6.62 -7.45 -2.15
N ILE A 62 -6.97 -7.17 -0.89
CA ILE A 62 -6.18 -7.60 0.25
C ILE A 62 -7.08 -8.17 1.35
N GLU A 63 -6.56 -9.17 2.07
CA GLU A 63 -7.16 -9.69 3.29
C GLU A 63 -6.12 -9.65 4.41
N ASP A 64 -6.55 -9.23 5.60
CA ASP A 64 -5.71 -9.15 6.81
C ASP A 64 -4.44 -8.36 6.54
N GLY A 65 -4.60 -7.13 6.08
CA GLY A 65 -3.49 -6.30 5.65
C GLY A 65 -3.13 -5.20 6.64
N PHE A 66 -1.85 -4.88 6.65
CA PHE A 66 -1.28 -3.75 7.39
C PHE A 66 -0.34 -3.00 6.49
N LEU A 67 -0.31 -1.68 6.66
CA LEU A 67 0.67 -0.83 6.01
C LEU A 67 1.55 -0.18 7.07
N SER A 68 2.87 -0.27 6.86
CA SER A 68 3.82 0.53 7.60
C SER A 68 4.47 1.53 6.66
N PHE A 69 4.69 2.76 7.15
CA PHE A 69 5.32 3.81 6.38
C PHE A 69 6.27 4.58 7.26
N ASP A 70 7.49 4.75 6.78
CA ASP A 70 8.51 5.54 7.48
C ASP A 70 9.56 5.98 6.47
N ASN A 71 9.89 7.27 6.48
CA ASN A 71 10.98 7.80 5.65
C ASN A 71 10.85 7.41 4.18
N ASP A 72 9.67 7.64 3.59
CA ASP A 72 9.33 7.32 2.20
C ASP A 72 9.48 5.85 1.83
N GLN A 73 9.46 4.97 2.81
CA GLN A 73 9.44 3.53 2.61
C GLN A 73 8.12 2.98 3.13
N ALA A 74 7.36 2.35 2.25
CA ALA A 74 6.07 1.74 2.56
C ALA A 74 6.19 0.23 2.45
N CYS A 75 5.58 -0.48 3.41
CA CYS A 75 5.50 -1.94 3.35
C CYS A 75 4.05 -2.34 3.58
N LEU A 76 3.45 -2.98 2.58
CA LEU A 76 2.12 -3.55 2.65
C LEU A 76 2.24 -5.04 2.88
N ILE A 77 1.78 -5.51 4.03
CA ILE A 77 1.82 -6.92 4.38
C ILE A 77 0.38 -7.42 4.48
N GLY A 78 0.08 -8.52 3.82
CA GLY A 78 -1.24 -9.12 3.87
C GLY A 78 -1.17 -10.61 3.86
N GLN A 79 -2.19 -11.25 4.43
CA GLN A 79 -2.30 -12.70 4.40
C GLN A 79 -2.61 -13.18 2.98
N LYS A 80 -3.42 -12.41 2.25
CA LYS A 80 -3.81 -12.72 0.88
C LYS A 80 -3.82 -11.42 0.08
N ILE A 81 -3.09 -11.38 -1.02
CA ILE A 81 -2.97 -10.20 -1.87
C ILE A 81 -3.15 -10.62 -3.32
N GLU A 82 -4.08 -9.94 -4.02
CA GLU A 82 -4.28 -10.11 -5.45
C GLU A 82 -4.08 -8.78 -6.15
N LEU A 83 -3.28 -8.80 -7.22
CA LEU A 83 -3.15 -7.66 -8.12
C LEU A 83 -4.28 -7.71 -9.12
N ILE A 84 -4.99 -6.59 -9.25
CA ILE A 84 -6.15 -6.50 -10.15
C ILE A 84 -5.75 -5.79 -11.44
#